data_51933bed0425007d18541a7739016d24
#
_entry.id   51933bed0425007d18541a7739016d24
#
_cell.length_a   1.000
_cell.length_b   1.000
_cell.length_c   1.000
_cell.angle_alpha   90.00
_cell.angle_beta   90.00
_cell.angle_gamma   90.00
#
_symmetry.space_group_name_H-M   'P 1'
#
loop_
_entity.id
_entity.type
_entity.pdbx_description
1 polymer ?
#
loop_
_entity_poly.entity_id
_entity_poly.type
_entity_poly.pdbx_seq_one_letter_code
_entity_poly.pdbx_strand_id
1 'polypeptide(L)'
;MRTIKQFISKTNKVYFFMKDEATCRRFYQAAEAEGISFCGTPPTQKETTDIIALLPSGEICYVGWAGRMCYHNCKKGVVRIDYGKFSEGCGNYLIKWKKSNLSNNSPKLQ
;
A
#
# COMPACT_ATOMS: atom_id res chain seq x y z
N MET A 1 14.31 -13.02 0.72
CA MET A 1 13.02 -12.97 1.40
C MET A 1 12.34 -11.63 1.19
N ARG A 2 11.04 -11.63 0.96
CA ARG A 2 10.30 -10.40 0.77
C ARG A 2 9.93 -9.78 2.12
N THR A 3 10.22 -8.49 2.28
CA THR A 3 9.93 -7.79 3.52
C THR A 3 9.19 -6.49 3.21
N ILE A 4 8.40 -6.04 4.17
CA ILE A 4 7.72 -4.75 4.05
C ILE A 4 8.76 -3.64 4.02
N LYS A 5 9.81 -3.76 4.83
CA LYS A 5 10.85 -2.74 4.95
C LYS A 5 11.62 -2.51 3.66
N GLN A 6 11.61 -3.47 2.73
CA GLN A 6 12.34 -3.26 1.47
C GLN A 6 11.77 -2.11 0.64
N PHE A 7 10.55 -1.68 0.94
CA PHE A 7 9.90 -0.60 0.21
C PHE A 7 10.07 0.77 0.87
N ILE A 8 10.75 0.86 2.00
CA ILE A 8 10.97 2.15 2.65
C ILE A 8 11.68 3.08 1.68
N SER A 9 11.12 4.28 1.49
CA SER A 9 11.65 5.23 0.53
C SER A 9 11.56 6.64 1.11
N LYS A 10 12.59 7.44 0.84
CA LYS A 10 12.59 8.86 1.23
C LYS A 10 12.09 9.76 0.11
N THR A 11 11.92 9.20 -1.09
CA THR A 11 11.52 9.99 -2.26
C THR A 11 10.14 9.66 -2.76
N ASN A 12 9.65 8.44 -2.49
CA ASN A 12 8.35 7.98 -2.97
C ASN A 12 7.39 7.81 -1.81
N LYS A 13 6.10 8.04 -2.09
CA LYS A 13 5.04 7.66 -1.16
C LYS A 13 4.68 6.22 -1.43
N VAL A 14 4.69 5.38 -0.40
CA VAL A 14 4.47 3.95 -0.54
C VAL A 14 3.18 3.57 0.16
N TYR A 15 2.32 2.86 -0.56
CA TYR A 15 1.04 2.40 -0.04
C TYR A 15 0.89 0.91 -0.28
N PHE A 16 0.32 0.22 0.71
CA PHE A 16 -0.03 -1.19 0.58
C PHE A 16 -1.54 -1.32 0.50
N PHE A 17 -2.00 -2.06 -0.50
CA PHE A 17 -3.41 -2.36 -0.68
C PHE A 17 -3.70 -3.76 -0.15
N MET A 18 -4.76 -3.89 0.64
CA MET A 18 -5.24 -5.17 1.17
C MET A 18 -6.60 -5.45 0.57
N LYS A 19 -6.71 -6.57 -0.15
CA LYS A 19 -7.96 -6.91 -0.82
C LYS A 19 -9.08 -7.29 0.15
N ASP A 20 -8.72 -7.74 1.35
CA ASP A 20 -9.71 -8.13 2.35
C ASP A 20 -9.11 -8.04 3.75
N GLU A 21 -9.95 -8.27 4.75
CA GLU A 21 -9.55 -8.15 6.14
C GLU A 21 -8.46 -9.18 6.50
N ALA A 22 -8.59 -10.39 6.01
CA ALA A 22 -7.62 -11.44 6.30
C ALA A 22 -6.22 -11.04 5.79
N THR A 23 -6.16 -10.45 4.60
CA THR A 23 -4.90 -9.98 4.03
C THR A 23 -4.31 -8.87 4.90
N CYS A 24 -5.14 -7.95 5.39
CA CYS A 24 -4.66 -6.89 6.26
C CYS A 24 -4.11 -7.44 7.56
N ARG A 25 -4.76 -8.44 8.14
CA ARG A 25 -4.26 -9.05 9.38
C ARG A 25 -2.92 -9.73 9.15
N ARG A 26 -2.74 -10.40 8.01
CA ARG A 26 -1.43 -10.97 7.66
C ARG A 26 -0.37 -9.89 7.50
N PHE A 27 -0.74 -8.76 6.91
CA PHE A 27 0.16 -7.63 6.78
C PHE A 27 0.60 -7.13 8.16
N TYR A 28 -0.35 -6.96 9.09
CA TYR A 28 -0.02 -6.51 10.44
C TYR A 28 0.90 -7.50 11.16
N GLN A 29 0.65 -8.80 11.01
CA GLN A 29 1.50 -9.82 11.62
C GLN A 29 2.91 -9.75 11.07
N ALA A 30 3.05 -9.61 9.76
CA ALA A 30 4.36 -9.51 9.13
C ALA A 30 5.07 -8.23 9.57
N ALA A 31 4.35 -7.12 9.65
CA ALA A 31 4.93 -5.85 10.07
C ALA A 31 5.45 -5.94 11.50
N GLU A 32 4.66 -6.53 12.39
CA GLU A 32 5.10 -6.67 13.77
C GLU A 32 6.32 -7.58 13.88
N ALA A 33 6.36 -8.66 13.09
CA ALA A 33 7.50 -9.56 13.07
C ALA A 33 8.78 -8.86 12.57
N GLU A 34 8.62 -7.86 11.70
CA GLU A 34 9.76 -7.08 11.21
C GLU A 34 10.14 -5.93 12.16
N GLY A 35 9.42 -5.76 13.26
CA GLY A 35 9.68 -4.67 14.18
C GLY A 35 9.13 -3.34 13.74
N ILE A 36 8.19 -3.34 12.80
CA ILE A 36 7.55 -2.11 12.32
C ILE A 36 6.43 -1.72 13.31
N SER A 37 6.43 -0.46 13.72
CA SER A 37 5.37 0.02 14.59
C SER A 37 4.32 0.77 13.77
N PHE A 38 3.10 0.80 14.29
CA PHE A 38 2.00 1.55 13.72
C PHE A 38 1.84 2.82 14.56
N CYS A 39 2.58 3.86 14.15
CA CYS A 39 2.58 5.14 14.87
C CYS A 39 2.85 4.93 16.36
N GLY A 40 3.84 4.10 16.68
CA GLY A 40 4.27 3.88 18.04
C GLY A 40 3.57 2.75 18.79
N THR A 41 2.64 2.05 18.14
CA THR A 41 1.93 0.92 18.77
C THR A 41 2.09 -0.34 17.92
N PRO A 42 1.86 -1.53 18.50
CA PRO A 42 1.94 -2.77 17.72
C PRO A 42 0.87 -2.82 16.62
N PRO A 43 1.25 -3.17 15.39
CA PRO A 43 0.28 -3.21 14.28
C PRO A 43 -0.89 -4.16 14.52
N THR A 44 -0.64 -5.29 15.17
CA THR A 44 -1.69 -6.30 15.37
C THR A 44 -2.83 -5.80 16.26
N GLN A 45 -2.63 -4.70 16.96
CA GLN A 45 -3.67 -4.10 17.80
C GLN A 45 -4.55 -3.10 17.04
N LYS A 46 -4.27 -2.88 15.77
CA LYS A 46 -4.99 -1.88 14.99
C LYS A 46 -6.13 -2.51 14.20
N GLU A 47 -7.13 -1.69 13.87
CA GLU A 47 -8.23 -2.14 13.05
C GLU A 47 -7.79 -2.31 11.61
N THR A 48 -8.44 -3.24 10.93
CA THR A 48 -8.08 -3.51 9.54
C THR A 48 -8.60 -2.42 8.62
N THR A 49 -7.89 -2.24 7.51
CA THR A 49 -8.26 -1.27 6.49
C THR A 49 -7.76 -1.79 5.15
N ASP A 50 -8.19 -1.17 4.08
CA ASP A 50 -7.79 -1.58 2.73
C ASP A 50 -6.48 -0.93 2.26
N ILE A 51 -6.08 0.18 2.85
CA ILE A 51 -4.87 0.89 2.43
C ILE A 51 -4.08 1.33 3.65
N ILE A 52 -2.78 1.01 3.65
CA ILE A 52 -1.85 1.40 4.72
C ILE A 52 -0.67 2.11 4.07
N ALA A 53 -0.25 3.22 4.65
CA ALA A 53 0.93 3.95 4.18
C ALA A 53 2.18 3.48 4.93
N LEU A 54 3.27 3.35 4.18
CA LEU A 54 4.59 3.08 4.75
C LEU A 54 5.39 4.37 4.73
N LEU A 55 5.76 4.85 5.90
CA LEU A 55 6.43 6.13 6.04
C LEU A 55 7.95 6.01 5.85
N PRO A 56 8.63 7.09 5.49
CA PRO A 56 10.09 7.04 5.35
C PRO A 56 10.81 6.64 6.62
N SER A 57 10.18 6.84 7.78
CA SER A 57 10.74 6.42 9.07
C SER A 57 10.73 4.91 9.25
N GLY A 58 9.99 4.19 8.41
CA GLY A 58 9.83 2.76 8.56
C GLY A 58 8.58 2.38 9.36
N GLU A 59 7.80 3.35 9.80
CA GLU A 59 6.54 3.10 10.47
C GLU A 59 5.40 3.01 9.47
N ILE A 60 4.27 2.44 9.88
CA ILE A 60 3.06 2.40 9.06
C ILE A 60 1.95 3.18 9.75
N CYS A 61 0.97 3.61 8.97
CA CYS A 61 -0.17 4.36 9.51
C CYS A 61 -1.38 4.25 8.59
N TYR A 62 -2.55 4.62 9.14
CA TYR A 62 -3.76 4.72 8.32
C TYR A 62 -3.61 5.84 7.30
N VAL A 63 -4.34 5.69 6.20
CA VAL A 63 -4.36 6.68 5.13
C VAL A 63 -5.59 7.54 5.31
N GLY A 64 -5.39 8.84 5.51
CA GLY A 64 -6.48 9.79 5.62
C GLY A 64 -7.02 10.17 4.25
N TRP A 65 -7.95 11.13 4.24
CA TRP A 65 -8.60 11.55 2.99
C TRP A 65 -7.60 12.03 1.95
N ALA A 66 -6.67 12.88 2.34
CA ALA A 66 -5.67 13.40 1.42
C ALA A 66 -4.75 12.30 0.89
N GLY A 67 -4.42 11.33 1.75
CA GLY A 67 -3.60 10.20 1.35
C GLY A 67 -4.32 9.31 0.35
N ARG A 68 -5.63 9.11 0.52
CA ARG A 68 -6.41 8.33 -0.43
C ARG A 68 -6.47 9.02 -1.78
N MET A 69 -6.56 10.35 -1.80
CA MET A 69 -6.51 11.10 -3.04
C MET A 69 -5.17 10.87 -3.75
N CYS A 70 -4.06 10.93 -3.02
CA CYS A 70 -2.75 10.63 -3.59
C CYS A 70 -2.70 9.22 -4.17
N TYR A 71 -3.23 8.25 -3.42
CA TYR A 71 -3.24 6.86 -3.85
C TYR A 71 -3.98 6.69 -5.18
N HIS A 72 -5.15 7.30 -5.29
CA HIS A 72 -5.98 7.14 -6.49
C HIS A 72 -5.49 7.96 -7.68
N ASN A 73 -4.85 9.09 -7.42
CA ASN A 73 -4.35 9.93 -8.52
C ASN A 73 -3.07 9.38 -9.13
N CYS A 74 -2.37 8.53 -8.42
CA CYS A 74 -1.20 7.82 -8.93
C CYS A 74 -0.20 8.75 -9.63
N LYS A 75 0.15 9.82 -8.95
CA LYS A 75 1.12 10.76 -9.50
C LYS A 75 2.52 10.16 -9.42
N LYS A 76 3.44 10.82 -10.15
CA LYS A 76 4.84 10.44 -10.08
C LYS A 76 5.30 10.40 -8.63
N GLY A 77 6.04 9.37 -8.27
CA GLY A 77 6.54 9.22 -6.90
C GLY A 77 5.60 8.47 -5.97
N VAL A 78 4.53 7.87 -6.50
CA VAL A 78 3.62 7.04 -5.71
C VAL A 78 3.82 5.58 -6.09
N VAL A 79 4.07 4.74 -5.09
CA VAL A 79 4.24 3.29 -5.26
C VAL A 79 3.07 2.61 -4.56
N ARG A 80 2.35 1.76 -5.27
CA ARG A 80 1.20 1.02 -4.73
C ARG A 80 1.46 -0.46 -4.84
N ILE A 81 1.34 -1.17 -3.75
CA ILE A 81 1.67 -2.59 -3.67
C ILE A 81 0.43 -3.38 -3.25
N ASP A 82 0.08 -4.39 -4.05
CA ASP A 82 -0.95 -5.36 -3.67
C ASP A 82 -0.31 -6.35 -2.71
N TYR A 83 -0.56 -6.19 -1.43
CA TYR A 83 0.12 -7.00 -0.44
C TYR A 83 -0.22 -8.49 -0.56
N GLY A 84 -1.45 -8.81 -0.92
CA GLY A 84 -1.82 -10.19 -1.13
C GLY A 84 -0.91 -10.87 -2.15
N LYS A 85 -0.74 -10.24 -3.30
CA LYS A 85 0.14 -10.78 -4.33
C LYS A 85 1.59 -10.82 -3.88
N PHE A 86 2.04 -9.75 -3.23
CA PHE A 86 3.42 -9.68 -2.76
C PHE A 86 3.72 -10.82 -1.78
N SER A 87 2.84 -11.05 -0.82
CA SER A 87 3.05 -12.07 0.20
C SER A 87 2.97 -13.48 -0.35
N GLU A 88 2.26 -13.66 -1.47
CA GLU A 88 2.13 -14.96 -2.12
C GLU A 88 3.27 -15.27 -3.09
N GLY A 89 4.20 -14.35 -3.23
CA GLY A 89 5.34 -14.56 -4.11
C GLY A 89 5.11 -14.17 -5.56
N CYS A 90 3.99 -13.53 -5.86
CA CYS A 90 3.71 -13.10 -7.24
C CYS A 90 4.65 -11.98 -7.65
N GLY A 91 5.03 -11.96 -8.94
CA GLY A 91 5.91 -10.92 -9.46
C GLY A 91 5.18 -9.63 -9.79
N ASN A 92 3.87 -9.71 -10.02
CA ASN A 92 3.09 -8.55 -10.47
C ASN A 92 2.33 -7.88 -9.33
N TYR A 93 3.00 -7.64 -8.23
CA TYR A 93 2.38 -7.06 -7.04
C TYR A 93 2.27 -5.53 -7.09
N LEU A 94 2.95 -4.85 -8.02
CA LEU A 94 2.81 -3.41 -8.15
C LEU A 94 1.51 -3.08 -8.86
N ILE A 95 0.72 -2.20 -8.25
CA ILE A 95 -0.54 -1.76 -8.84
C ILE A 95 -0.23 -0.62 -9.79
N LYS A 96 -0.44 -0.87 -11.07
CA LYS A 96 -0.09 0.09 -12.11
C LYS A 96 -1.23 1.03 -12.41
N TRP A 97 -0.88 2.21 -12.83
CA TRP A 97 -1.83 3.23 -13.26
C TRP A 97 -2.40 2.83 -14.61
N LYS A 98 -3.71 2.81 -14.70
CA LYS A 98 -4.37 2.40 -15.95
C LYS A 98 -4.75 3.63 -16.75
N LYS A 99 -3.90 4.00 -17.68
CA LYS A 99 -4.16 5.15 -18.54
C LYS A 99 -5.43 4.98 -19.34
N SER A 100 -5.70 3.77 -19.76
CA SER A 100 -6.88 3.48 -20.57
C SER A 100 -8.18 3.87 -19.86
N ASN A 101 -8.15 3.96 -18.55
CA ASN A 101 -9.33 4.38 -17.79
C ASN A 101 -9.59 5.86 -17.88
N LEU A 102 -8.70 6.59 -18.46
CA LEU A 102 -8.83 8.03 -18.56
C LEU A 102 -9.43 8.47 -19.87
N SER A 103 -9.16 7.73 -20.88
CA SER A 103 -9.53 8.15 -22.23
C SER A 103 -10.72 7.38 -22.76
N ASN A 104 -10.20 7.13 -22.54
CA ASN A 104 -10.97 6.47 -22.94
C ASN A 104 -11.82 6.49 -22.91
N ASN A 105 -11.44 6.80 -22.95
CA ASN A 105 -12.22 6.80 -22.88
C ASN A 105 -12.81 7.20 -22.95
N SER A 106 -12.51 7.53 -23.33
CA SER A 106 -13.11 7.78 -23.49
C SER A 106 -13.60 7.89 -23.84
N PRO A 107 -13.55 8.06 -24.29
CA PRO A 107 -14.14 8.00 -24.74
C PRO A 107 -14.64 8.03 -24.91
N LYS A 108 -14.53 8.12 -25.12
CA LYS A 108 -15.02 7.99 -25.22
C LYS A 108 -15.48 8.22 -25.08
N LEU A 109 -15.17 8.64 -25.42
CA LEU A 109 -15.52 8.67 -25.33
C LEU A 109 -15.63 8.80 -25.38
N GLN A 110 -15.43 9.14 -25.76
CA GLN A 110 -15.51 9.05 -25.84
C GLN A 110 -15.71 8.98 -25.84
#